data_aa0ba1ed8ed2e7b3003a2ea340b4db3d
#
_entry.id   aa0ba1ed8ed2e7b3003a2ea340b4db3d
#
_cell.length_a   1.000
_cell.length_b   1.000
_cell.length_c   1.000
_cell.angle_alpha   90.00
_cell.angle_beta   90.00
_cell.angle_gamma   90.00
#
_symmetry.space_group_name_H-M   'P 1'
#
loop_
_entity.id
_entity.type
_entity.pdbx_description
1 polymer ?
#
loop_
_entity_poly.entity_id
_entity_poly.type
_entity_poly.pdbx_seq_one_letter_code
_entity_poly.pdbx_strand_id
1 'polypeptide(L)'
;MNIENEKNVEIKVAGIGKTANNALNEIIKAVEADFVAVSEKQENLDLSEAGIKILVAEDFEKKIQKALENTDMLFILAETDEAENVKISTAVAKIAQSLDILTISIIAAPSEAEFAKTGKAELKQFADIVITVPTEKISEEINKIFIKNIKVIEDIIRERGIVNLDFADVNSMLKNGGTAVLGYGTAAGENKEEVVVKQVLNEILEKSIKNARKILMNILAGPEIGLDELSKITRILEKELETDEASIVWAYAMKPDMEGTVSITLIATDFS
;
A
#
# COMPACT_ATOMS: atom_id res chain seq x y z
N MET A 1 -11.28 15.03 29.23
CA MET A 1 -10.53 15.03 27.97
C MET A 1 -11.41 14.26 27.01
N ASN A 2 -12.12 14.98 26.12
CA ASN A 2 -13.08 14.38 25.20
C ASN A 2 -12.31 13.46 24.25
N ILE A 3 -12.61 12.17 24.28
CA ILE A 3 -12.28 11.24 23.20
C ILE A 3 -13.26 11.63 22.09
N GLU A 4 -12.87 12.57 21.24
CA GLU A 4 -13.55 12.81 19.97
C GLU A 4 -13.57 11.47 19.24
N ASN A 5 -14.75 11.08 18.76
CA ASN A 5 -14.93 9.89 17.95
C ASN A 5 -14.01 10.00 16.72
N GLU A 6 -12.82 9.39 16.79
CA GLU A 6 -12.01 9.18 15.61
C GLU A 6 -12.88 8.36 14.64
N LYS A 7 -13.27 8.99 13.53
CA LYS A 7 -14.02 8.33 12.47
C LYS A 7 -13.19 7.13 12.01
N ASN A 8 -13.73 5.92 12.12
CA ASN A 8 -13.10 4.76 11.53
C ASN A 8 -12.84 5.02 10.04
N VAL A 9 -11.61 4.80 9.61
CA VAL A 9 -11.24 4.94 8.20
C VAL A 9 -11.86 3.79 7.40
N GLU A 10 -12.70 4.13 6.43
CA GLU A 10 -13.37 3.16 5.58
C GLU A 10 -12.44 2.76 4.41
N ILE A 11 -11.89 1.55 4.51
CA ILE A 11 -10.96 0.99 3.54
C ILE A 11 -11.71 0.02 2.63
N LYS A 12 -11.51 0.13 1.31
CA LYS A 12 -12.00 -0.85 0.35
C LYS A 12 -10.86 -1.41 -0.50
N VAL A 13 -11.02 -2.68 -0.89
CA VAL A 13 -10.07 -3.38 -1.76
C VAL A 13 -10.82 -3.89 -2.99
N ALA A 14 -10.46 -3.37 -4.16
CA ALA A 14 -11.03 -3.77 -5.43
C ALA A 14 -10.07 -4.70 -6.18
N GLY A 15 -10.50 -5.94 -6.44
CA GLY A 15 -9.77 -6.90 -7.28
C GLY A 15 -10.30 -6.86 -8.72
N ILE A 16 -9.41 -6.68 -9.70
CA ILE A 16 -9.76 -6.54 -11.11
C ILE A 16 -9.17 -7.68 -11.93
N GLY A 17 -10.04 -8.39 -12.63
CA GLY A 17 -9.65 -9.56 -13.41
C GLY A 17 -9.59 -10.84 -12.57
N LYS A 18 -9.09 -11.93 -13.17
CA LYS A 18 -9.14 -13.28 -12.57
C LYS A 18 -8.23 -13.42 -11.36
N THR A 19 -6.95 -13.11 -11.53
CA THR A 19 -5.93 -13.34 -10.49
C THR A 19 -6.16 -12.46 -9.27
N ALA A 20 -6.46 -11.17 -9.47
CA ALA A 20 -6.75 -10.26 -8.38
C ALA A 20 -8.02 -10.67 -7.60
N ASN A 21 -9.07 -11.13 -8.30
CA ASN A 21 -10.28 -11.64 -7.64
C ASN A 21 -10.02 -12.93 -6.85
N ASN A 22 -9.14 -13.82 -7.34
CA ASN A 22 -8.73 -14.99 -6.56
C ASN A 22 -7.91 -14.58 -5.32
N ALA A 23 -7.05 -13.56 -5.46
CA ALA A 23 -6.26 -13.04 -4.35
C ALA A 23 -7.16 -12.45 -3.24
N LEU A 24 -8.30 -11.83 -3.59
CA LEU A 24 -9.25 -11.30 -2.60
C LEU A 24 -9.67 -12.34 -1.58
N ASN A 25 -9.87 -13.61 -1.98
CA ASN A 25 -10.33 -14.68 -1.08
C ASN A 25 -9.33 -14.98 0.06
N GLU A 26 -8.04 -14.71 -0.16
CA GLU A 26 -7.01 -14.80 0.88
C GLU A 26 -6.89 -13.49 1.67
N ILE A 27 -6.99 -12.35 0.98
CA ILE A 27 -6.85 -11.02 1.56
C ILE A 27 -7.99 -10.74 2.55
N ILE A 28 -9.22 -11.15 2.26
CA ILE A 28 -10.42 -11.06 3.13
C ILE A 28 -10.14 -11.64 4.53
N LYS A 29 -9.30 -12.65 4.64
CA LYS A 29 -8.97 -13.31 5.92
C LYS A 29 -7.90 -12.58 6.72
N ALA A 30 -7.17 -11.67 6.09
CA ALA A 30 -5.99 -11.03 6.65
C ALA A 30 -6.13 -9.51 6.89
N VAL A 31 -7.06 -8.85 6.21
CA VAL A 31 -7.21 -7.39 6.16
C VAL A 31 -8.64 -7.00 6.55
N GLU A 32 -8.78 -5.98 7.38
CA GLU A 32 -10.08 -5.44 7.78
C GLU A 32 -10.52 -4.34 6.80
N ALA A 33 -11.25 -4.72 5.76
CA ALA A 33 -11.74 -3.83 4.71
C ALA A 33 -13.02 -4.39 4.08
N ASP A 34 -13.69 -3.57 3.28
CA ASP A 34 -14.73 -4.02 2.36
C ASP A 34 -14.11 -4.44 1.02
N PHE A 35 -14.67 -5.47 0.40
CA PHE A 35 -14.09 -6.07 -0.79
C PHE A 35 -15.03 -5.99 -1.99
N VAL A 36 -14.46 -5.56 -3.13
CA VAL A 36 -15.16 -5.38 -4.40
C VAL A 36 -14.48 -6.23 -5.48
N ALA A 37 -15.16 -7.24 -5.99
CA ALA A 37 -14.69 -8.03 -7.13
C ALA A 37 -15.21 -7.42 -8.44
N VAL A 38 -14.32 -7.17 -9.40
CA VAL A 38 -14.66 -6.61 -10.71
C VAL A 38 -14.12 -7.51 -11.82
N SER A 39 -14.96 -7.87 -12.78
CA SER A 39 -14.55 -8.67 -13.95
C SER A 39 -15.52 -8.51 -15.11
N GLU A 40 -15.04 -8.73 -16.34
CA GLU A 40 -15.88 -8.91 -17.53
C GLU A 40 -16.53 -10.30 -17.61
N LYS A 41 -15.98 -11.27 -16.84
CA LYS A 41 -16.43 -12.65 -16.86
C LYS A 41 -17.14 -13.00 -15.57
N GLN A 42 -18.40 -13.44 -15.69
CA GLN A 42 -19.22 -13.83 -14.54
C GLN A 42 -18.55 -14.95 -13.72
N GLU A 43 -17.90 -15.91 -14.39
CA GLU A 43 -17.21 -17.02 -13.74
C GLU A 43 -16.15 -16.59 -12.72
N ASN A 44 -15.44 -15.47 -12.98
CA ASN A 44 -14.45 -14.94 -12.04
C ASN A 44 -15.12 -14.33 -10.78
N LEU A 45 -16.30 -13.75 -10.96
CA LEU A 45 -17.08 -13.19 -9.86
C LEU A 45 -17.71 -14.29 -9.00
N ASP A 46 -18.15 -15.37 -9.62
CA ASP A 46 -18.77 -16.51 -8.92
C ASP A 46 -17.78 -17.17 -7.94
N LEU A 47 -16.49 -17.17 -8.29
CA LEU A 47 -15.41 -17.73 -7.47
C LEU A 47 -14.92 -16.76 -6.36
N SER A 48 -15.27 -15.49 -6.42
CA SER A 48 -14.84 -14.49 -5.42
C SER A 48 -15.72 -14.54 -4.17
N GLU A 49 -15.09 -14.41 -3.00
CA GLU A 49 -15.75 -14.25 -1.69
C GLU A 49 -16.05 -12.77 -1.36
N ALA A 50 -15.76 -11.82 -2.25
CA ALA A 50 -16.01 -10.41 -2.04
C ALA A 50 -17.50 -10.11 -1.81
N GLY A 51 -17.78 -9.21 -0.87
CA GLY A 51 -19.15 -8.79 -0.53
C GLY A 51 -19.87 -8.05 -1.66
N ILE A 52 -19.11 -7.34 -2.51
CA ILE A 52 -19.62 -6.64 -3.67
C ILE A 52 -19.00 -7.25 -4.93
N LYS A 53 -19.84 -7.60 -5.92
CA LYS A 53 -19.42 -8.20 -7.18
C LYS A 53 -19.98 -7.41 -8.35
N ILE A 54 -19.11 -6.93 -9.23
CA ILE A 54 -19.50 -6.04 -10.35
C ILE A 54 -19.04 -6.64 -11.66
N LEU A 55 -20.01 -7.05 -12.49
CA LEU A 55 -19.77 -7.41 -13.86
C LEU A 55 -19.64 -6.12 -14.70
N VAL A 56 -18.59 -6.04 -15.52
CA VAL A 56 -18.38 -4.92 -16.44
C VAL A 56 -19.44 -4.96 -17.55
N ALA A 57 -20.30 -3.94 -17.57
CA ALA A 57 -21.44 -3.79 -18.48
C ALA A 57 -21.73 -2.29 -18.69
N GLU A 58 -22.78 -1.93 -19.42
CA GLU A 58 -23.13 -0.54 -19.73
C GLU A 58 -23.28 0.37 -18.50
N ASP A 59 -23.70 -0.18 -17.35
CA ASP A 59 -23.90 0.55 -16.09
C ASP A 59 -22.71 0.45 -15.12
N PHE A 60 -21.56 -0.04 -15.58
CA PHE A 60 -20.37 -0.31 -14.79
C PHE A 60 -19.94 0.88 -13.93
N GLU A 61 -19.79 2.07 -14.53
CA GLU A 61 -19.31 3.27 -13.81
C GLU A 61 -20.24 3.65 -12.65
N LYS A 62 -21.56 3.57 -12.85
CA LYS A 62 -22.55 3.85 -11.81
C LYS A 62 -22.48 2.84 -10.66
N LYS A 63 -22.25 1.56 -10.98
CA LYS A 63 -22.09 0.51 -9.96
C LYS A 63 -20.82 0.71 -9.15
N ILE A 64 -19.70 1.06 -9.80
CA ILE A 64 -18.44 1.39 -9.11
C ILE A 64 -18.63 2.63 -8.23
N GLN A 65 -19.21 3.71 -8.76
CA GLN A 65 -19.46 4.91 -7.99
C GLN A 65 -20.26 4.61 -6.70
N LYS A 66 -21.33 3.83 -6.83
CA LYS A 66 -22.14 3.40 -5.69
C LYS A 66 -21.35 2.51 -4.71
N ALA A 67 -20.55 1.57 -5.23
CA ALA A 67 -19.73 0.69 -4.40
C ALA A 67 -18.65 1.44 -3.61
N LEU A 68 -18.19 2.59 -4.12
CA LEU A 68 -17.17 3.43 -3.50
C LEU A 68 -17.74 4.56 -2.63
N GLU A 69 -19.06 4.66 -2.45
CA GLU A 69 -19.65 5.61 -1.51
C GLU A 69 -19.09 5.38 -0.09
N ASN A 70 -18.83 6.48 0.63
CA ASN A 70 -18.29 6.49 2.00
C ASN A 70 -16.94 5.78 2.15
N THR A 71 -16.11 5.77 1.12
CA THR A 71 -14.76 5.20 1.15
C THR A 71 -13.75 6.31 1.38
N ASP A 72 -12.86 6.15 2.35
CA ASP A 72 -11.75 7.08 2.60
C ASP A 72 -10.50 6.63 1.82
N MET A 73 -10.24 5.31 1.71
CA MET A 73 -9.10 4.73 1.02
C MET A 73 -9.49 3.53 0.15
N LEU A 74 -8.95 3.47 -1.05
CA LEU A 74 -9.15 2.39 -2.00
C LEU A 74 -7.83 1.75 -2.42
N PHE A 75 -7.72 0.43 -2.25
CA PHE A 75 -6.71 -0.37 -2.93
C PHE A 75 -7.28 -0.97 -4.21
N ILE A 76 -6.55 -0.81 -5.32
CA ILE A 76 -6.88 -1.44 -6.60
C ILE A 76 -5.82 -2.51 -6.87
N LEU A 77 -6.23 -3.77 -6.95
CA LEU A 77 -5.38 -4.90 -7.29
C LEU A 77 -5.68 -5.34 -8.71
N ALA A 78 -4.66 -5.41 -9.55
CA ALA A 78 -4.81 -5.83 -10.94
C ALA A 78 -3.54 -6.49 -11.48
N GLU A 79 -3.71 -7.29 -12.54
CA GLU A 79 -2.63 -7.69 -13.44
C GLU A 79 -2.68 -6.85 -14.70
N THR A 80 -1.50 -6.56 -15.28
CA THR A 80 -1.39 -5.77 -16.51
C THR A 80 -1.03 -6.61 -17.72
N ASP A 81 -1.22 -7.92 -17.66
CA ASP A 81 -1.06 -8.85 -18.78
C ASP A 81 -2.21 -8.76 -19.81
N GLU A 82 -3.40 -8.34 -19.35
CA GLU A 82 -4.57 -8.08 -20.19
C GLU A 82 -4.85 -6.56 -20.26
N ALA A 83 -4.95 -6.01 -21.50
CA ALA A 83 -5.24 -4.60 -21.74
C ALA A 83 -6.55 -4.13 -21.08
N GLU A 84 -7.50 -5.03 -20.95
CA GLU A 84 -8.80 -4.74 -20.39
C GLU A 84 -8.73 -4.51 -18.87
N ASN A 85 -7.92 -5.29 -18.16
CA ASN A 85 -7.69 -5.07 -16.73
C ASN A 85 -7.14 -3.67 -16.45
N VAL A 86 -6.24 -3.17 -17.31
CA VAL A 86 -5.71 -1.80 -17.21
C VAL A 86 -6.79 -0.75 -17.39
N LYS A 87 -7.63 -0.89 -18.43
CA LYS A 87 -8.73 0.04 -18.69
C LYS A 87 -9.73 0.07 -17.53
N ILE A 88 -10.11 -1.10 -17.02
CA ILE A 88 -11.02 -1.21 -15.88
C ILE A 88 -10.40 -0.57 -14.65
N SER A 89 -9.14 -0.87 -14.35
CA SER A 89 -8.41 -0.27 -13.21
C SER A 89 -8.32 1.24 -13.31
N THR A 90 -8.03 1.76 -14.50
CA THR A 90 -7.99 3.20 -14.79
C THR A 90 -9.37 3.85 -14.63
N ALA A 91 -10.43 3.20 -15.07
CA ALA A 91 -11.81 3.69 -14.87
C ALA A 91 -12.19 3.73 -13.39
N VAL A 92 -11.86 2.69 -12.63
CA VAL A 92 -12.09 2.64 -11.18
C VAL A 92 -11.30 3.74 -10.47
N ALA A 93 -10.01 3.92 -10.79
CA ALA A 93 -9.16 4.96 -10.22
C ALA A 93 -9.69 6.38 -10.54
N LYS A 94 -10.17 6.61 -11.76
CA LYS A 94 -10.79 7.89 -12.17
C LYS A 94 -12.05 8.20 -11.37
N ILE A 95 -12.90 7.21 -11.12
CA ILE A 95 -14.09 7.38 -10.29
C ILE A 95 -13.68 7.68 -8.84
N ALA A 96 -12.72 6.93 -8.29
CA ALA A 96 -12.21 7.16 -6.95
C ALA A 96 -11.62 8.57 -6.79
N GLN A 97 -10.85 9.05 -7.76
CA GLN A 97 -10.33 10.41 -7.79
C GLN A 97 -11.45 11.47 -7.77
N SER A 98 -12.54 11.25 -8.54
CA SER A 98 -13.69 12.15 -8.56
C SER A 98 -14.45 12.22 -7.23
N LEU A 99 -14.30 11.20 -6.38
CA LEU A 99 -14.85 11.10 -5.03
C LEU A 99 -13.84 11.52 -3.95
N ASP A 100 -12.67 12.02 -4.33
CA ASP A 100 -11.55 12.39 -3.45
C ASP A 100 -11.05 11.26 -2.53
N ILE A 101 -11.15 10.02 -2.97
CA ILE A 101 -10.69 8.82 -2.26
C ILE A 101 -9.17 8.69 -2.43
N LEU A 102 -8.43 8.47 -1.33
CA LEU A 102 -7.00 8.11 -1.43
C LEU A 102 -6.84 6.76 -2.13
N THR A 103 -6.26 6.75 -3.33
CA THR A 103 -6.23 5.56 -4.19
C THR A 103 -4.82 5.01 -4.36
N ILE A 104 -4.63 3.75 -3.97
CA ILE A 104 -3.37 3.01 -4.09
C ILE A 104 -3.58 1.83 -5.03
N SER A 105 -2.94 1.85 -6.18
CA SER A 105 -2.97 0.75 -7.15
C SER A 105 -1.74 -0.15 -6.97
N ILE A 106 -1.96 -1.43 -6.70
CA ILE A 106 -0.93 -2.46 -6.61
C ILE A 106 -1.10 -3.37 -7.83
N ILE A 107 -0.19 -3.23 -8.78
CA ILE A 107 -0.28 -3.93 -10.07
C ILE A 107 0.78 -5.00 -10.21
N ALA A 108 0.36 -6.21 -10.55
CA ALA A 108 1.23 -7.29 -10.96
C ALA A 108 1.53 -7.14 -12.46
N ALA A 109 2.80 -6.98 -12.81
CA ALA A 109 3.24 -6.71 -14.17
C ALA A 109 4.55 -7.43 -14.51
N PRO A 110 4.70 -7.98 -15.74
CA PRO A 110 6.00 -8.43 -16.21
C PRO A 110 7.00 -7.27 -16.22
N SER A 111 8.23 -7.49 -15.72
CA SER A 111 9.23 -6.42 -15.54
C SER A 111 9.62 -5.73 -16.85
N GLU A 112 9.55 -6.40 -18.01
CA GLU A 112 9.98 -5.89 -19.31
C GLU A 112 8.84 -5.57 -20.29
N ALA A 113 7.58 -5.85 -19.95
CA ALA A 113 6.48 -5.65 -20.90
C ALA A 113 6.24 -4.15 -21.17
N GLU A 114 6.26 -3.76 -22.44
CA GLU A 114 5.96 -2.38 -22.89
C GLU A 114 4.54 -1.95 -22.48
N PHE A 115 3.61 -2.90 -22.48
CA PHE A 115 2.24 -2.71 -22.04
C PHE A 115 2.12 -2.40 -20.54
N ALA A 116 2.99 -3.02 -19.70
CA ALA A 116 3.07 -2.70 -18.28
C ALA A 116 3.49 -1.24 -18.04
N LYS A 117 4.36 -0.69 -18.88
CA LYS A 117 4.79 0.72 -18.82
C LYS A 117 3.65 1.67 -19.17
N THR A 118 2.89 1.37 -20.23
CA THR A 118 1.75 2.18 -20.68
C THR A 118 0.62 2.15 -19.65
N GLY A 119 0.23 0.97 -19.18
CA GLY A 119 -0.82 0.82 -18.16
C GLY A 119 -0.47 1.49 -16.84
N LYS A 120 0.80 1.41 -16.43
CA LYS A 120 1.29 2.14 -15.26
C LYS A 120 1.20 3.65 -15.45
N ALA A 121 1.52 4.16 -16.64
CA ALA A 121 1.44 5.60 -16.94
C ALA A 121 0.00 6.10 -16.95
N GLU A 122 -0.95 5.31 -17.43
CA GLU A 122 -2.39 5.63 -17.39
C GLU A 122 -2.92 5.64 -15.96
N LEU A 123 -2.62 4.61 -15.16
CA LEU A 123 -3.04 4.53 -13.76
C LEU A 123 -2.50 5.69 -12.92
N LYS A 124 -1.25 6.11 -13.15
CA LYS A 124 -0.63 7.25 -12.44
C LYS A 124 -1.34 8.59 -12.64
N GLN A 125 -2.18 8.73 -13.65
CA GLN A 125 -2.94 9.96 -13.88
C GLN A 125 -4.12 10.08 -12.91
N PHE A 126 -4.60 8.97 -12.34
CA PHE A 126 -5.80 8.92 -11.53
C PHE A 126 -5.60 8.30 -10.14
N ALA A 127 -4.64 7.39 -9.99
CA ALA A 127 -4.27 6.84 -8.69
C ALA A 127 -3.20 7.71 -8.01
N ASP A 128 -3.33 7.92 -6.72
CA ASP A 128 -2.35 8.68 -5.93
C ASP A 128 -1.01 7.95 -5.86
N ILE A 129 -1.06 6.63 -5.70
CA ILE A 129 0.12 5.74 -5.62
C ILE A 129 -0.04 4.58 -6.60
N VAL A 130 1.06 4.23 -7.29
CA VAL A 130 1.17 3.00 -8.08
C VAL A 130 2.39 2.20 -7.63
N ILE A 131 2.14 1.02 -7.08
CA ILE A 131 3.13 0.02 -6.69
C ILE A 131 3.15 -1.06 -7.76
N THR A 132 4.34 -1.43 -8.25
CA THR A 132 4.48 -2.51 -9.23
C THR A 132 5.09 -3.73 -8.57
N VAL A 133 4.47 -4.89 -8.78
CA VAL A 133 4.91 -6.20 -8.32
C VAL A 133 5.33 -7.02 -9.55
N PRO A 134 6.58 -7.51 -9.64
CA PRO A 134 7.02 -8.35 -10.76
C PRO A 134 6.22 -9.65 -10.85
N THR A 135 5.79 -10.05 -12.06
CA THR A 135 5.00 -11.28 -12.30
C THR A 135 5.82 -12.53 -12.62
N GLU A 136 7.14 -12.48 -12.54
CA GLU A 136 7.97 -13.71 -12.60
C GLU A 136 7.73 -14.63 -11.41
N LYS A 137 6.96 -14.16 -10.42
CA LYS A 137 6.55 -14.91 -9.24
C LYS A 137 5.31 -15.76 -9.52
N ILE A 138 5.19 -16.86 -8.83
CA ILE A 138 3.99 -17.70 -8.85
C ILE A 138 2.82 -16.98 -8.16
N SER A 139 1.58 -17.34 -8.53
CA SER A 139 0.35 -16.68 -8.02
C SER A 139 0.28 -16.60 -6.49
N GLU A 140 0.72 -17.62 -5.76
CA GLU A 140 0.74 -17.62 -4.30
C GLU A 140 1.69 -16.57 -3.72
N GLU A 141 2.82 -16.32 -4.39
CA GLU A 141 3.75 -15.26 -3.97
C GLU A 141 3.19 -13.87 -4.24
N ILE A 142 2.47 -13.69 -5.36
CA ILE A 142 1.78 -12.44 -5.69
C ILE A 142 0.73 -12.13 -4.63
N ASN A 143 -0.08 -13.12 -4.21
CA ASN A 143 -1.08 -12.96 -3.16
C ASN A 143 -0.44 -12.49 -1.84
N LYS A 144 0.66 -13.13 -1.42
CA LYS A 144 1.41 -12.73 -0.22
C LYS A 144 1.94 -11.29 -0.31
N ILE A 145 2.39 -10.88 -1.50
CA ILE A 145 2.87 -9.51 -1.74
C ILE A 145 1.70 -8.53 -1.67
N PHE A 146 0.54 -8.84 -2.25
CA PHE A 146 -0.65 -8.00 -2.15
C PHE A 146 -1.07 -7.83 -0.68
N ILE A 147 -1.20 -8.94 0.07
CA ILE A 147 -1.52 -8.91 1.50
C ILE A 147 -0.51 -8.05 2.26
N LYS A 148 0.79 -8.27 2.06
CA LYS A 148 1.85 -7.52 2.72
C LYS A 148 1.73 -6.01 2.48
N ASN A 149 1.54 -5.60 1.21
CA ASN A 149 1.46 -4.18 0.86
C ASN A 149 0.22 -3.49 1.45
N ILE A 150 -0.94 -4.16 1.44
CA ILE A 150 -2.16 -3.62 2.04
C ILE A 150 -2.02 -3.54 3.55
N LYS A 151 -1.57 -4.65 4.17
CA LYS A 151 -1.43 -4.78 5.62
C LYS A 151 -0.53 -3.72 6.23
N VAL A 152 0.59 -3.42 5.56
CA VAL A 152 1.52 -2.37 5.97
C VAL A 152 0.83 -1.02 6.15
N ILE A 153 -0.01 -0.64 5.18
CA ILE A 153 -0.69 0.66 5.20
C ILE A 153 -1.86 0.64 6.19
N GLU A 154 -2.58 -0.47 6.23
CA GLU A 154 -3.63 -0.69 7.22
C GLU A 154 -3.09 -0.58 8.65
N ASP A 155 -1.97 -1.24 8.95
CA ASP A 155 -1.35 -1.22 10.27
C ASP A 155 -0.91 0.19 10.69
N ILE A 156 -0.38 1.00 9.77
CA ILE A 156 -0.02 2.41 10.06
C ILE A 156 -1.25 3.21 10.53
N ILE A 157 -2.41 2.96 9.92
CA ILE A 157 -3.65 3.71 10.19
C ILE A 157 -4.36 3.20 11.45
N ARG A 158 -4.38 1.87 11.63
CA ARG A 158 -5.21 1.23 12.67
C ARG A 158 -4.46 0.91 13.95
N GLU A 159 -3.14 0.76 13.88
CA GLU A 159 -2.35 0.36 15.04
C GLU A 159 -2.18 1.53 16.02
N ARG A 160 -2.65 1.35 17.25
CA ARG A 160 -2.45 2.32 18.31
C ARG A 160 -1.09 2.10 18.96
N GLY A 161 -0.22 3.07 18.80
CA GLY A 161 1.13 3.09 19.34
C GLY A 161 1.37 4.22 20.33
N ILE A 162 2.65 4.46 20.63
CA ILE A 162 3.11 5.62 21.41
C ILE A 162 3.11 6.88 20.56
N VAL A 163 3.47 6.74 19.28
CA VAL A 163 3.34 7.79 18.27
C VAL A 163 2.38 7.27 17.20
N ASN A 164 1.26 7.94 17.05
CA ASN A 164 0.22 7.57 16.09
C ASN A 164 0.20 8.59 14.95
N LEU A 165 -0.09 8.08 13.76
CA LEU A 165 -0.44 8.89 12.60
C LEU A 165 -1.93 8.79 12.38
N ASP A 166 -2.59 9.92 12.21
CA ASP A 166 -3.98 9.91 11.78
C ASP A 166 -4.10 9.72 10.26
N PHE A 167 -5.33 9.51 9.78
CA PHE A 167 -5.55 9.33 8.34
C PHE A 167 -5.15 10.57 7.53
N ALA A 168 -5.27 11.77 8.11
CA ALA A 168 -4.88 13.00 7.42
C ALA A 168 -3.37 13.06 7.18
N ASP A 169 -2.56 12.60 8.15
CA ASP A 169 -1.10 12.48 8.01
C ASP A 169 -0.76 11.49 6.88
N VAL A 170 -1.34 10.29 6.90
CA VAL A 170 -1.13 9.26 5.86
C VAL A 170 -1.56 9.78 4.50
N ASN A 171 -2.73 10.41 4.41
CA ASN A 171 -3.24 10.99 3.17
C ASN A 171 -2.29 12.06 2.63
N SER A 172 -1.78 12.97 3.47
CA SER A 172 -0.84 14.02 3.05
C SER A 172 0.47 13.47 2.48
N MET A 173 0.94 12.36 3.03
CA MET A 173 2.17 11.69 2.60
C MET A 173 1.98 10.90 1.30
N LEU A 174 0.81 10.30 1.09
CA LEU A 174 0.55 9.41 -0.05
C LEU A 174 -0.18 10.10 -1.21
N LYS A 175 -0.96 11.14 -0.96
CA LYS A 175 -1.73 11.86 -2.00
C LYS A 175 -0.80 12.40 -3.08
N ASN A 176 -1.12 12.08 -4.36
CA ASN A 176 -0.34 12.46 -5.54
C ASN A 176 1.13 12.02 -5.50
N GLY A 177 1.48 10.98 -4.74
CA GLY A 177 2.85 10.50 -4.60
C GLY A 177 3.39 9.75 -5.82
N GLY A 178 2.54 9.39 -6.76
CA GLY A 178 2.92 8.78 -8.04
C GLY A 178 3.42 7.34 -7.89
N THR A 179 4.71 7.10 -8.10
CA THR A 179 5.30 5.77 -7.83
C THR A 179 5.68 5.68 -6.36
N ALA A 180 5.32 4.58 -5.71
CA ALA A 180 5.85 4.24 -4.41
C ALA A 180 6.75 3.01 -4.46
N VAL A 181 7.69 2.97 -3.53
CA VAL A 181 8.46 1.78 -3.19
C VAL A 181 8.27 1.47 -1.71
N LEU A 182 8.19 0.18 -1.41
CA LEU A 182 8.05 -0.32 -0.06
C LEU A 182 9.26 -1.14 0.33
N GLY A 183 9.73 -0.92 1.56
CA GLY A 183 10.79 -1.71 2.16
C GLY A 183 10.36 -2.20 3.54
N TYR A 184 10.83 -3.39 3.88
CA TYR A 184 10.57 -4.03 5.15
C TYR A 184 11.86 -4.60 5.72
N GLY A 185 12.07 -4.44 7.04
CA GLY A 185 13.19 -5.04 7.74
C GLY A 185 12.84 -5.39 9.17
N THR A 186 13.47 -6.43 9.69
CA THR A 186 13.39 -6.81 11.11
C THR A 186 14.77 -7.23 11.58
N ALA A 187 15.22 -6.66 12.69
CA ALA A 187 16.52 -6.97 13.28
C ALA A 187 16.44 -7.08 14.81
N ALA A 188 17.34 -7.89 15.37
CA ALA A 188 17.49 -8.06 16.81
C ALA A 188 18.98 -8.01 17.21
N GLY A 189 19.25 -7.81 18.50
CA GLY A 189 20.59 -7.82 19.05
C GLY A 189 21.35 -6.50 18.93
N GLU A 190 22.68 -6.56 18.94
CA GLU A 190 23.54 -5.36 18.84
C GLU A 190 23.46 -4.74 17.43
N ASN A 191 23.48 -3.39 17.36
CA ASN A 191 23.40 -2.60 16.12
C ASN A 191 22.13 -2.87 15.27
N LYS A 192 21.04 -3.32 15.90
CA LYS A 192 19.77 -3.64 15.23
C LYS A 192 19.23 -2.46 14.42
N GLU A 193 19.47 -1.21 14.84
CA GLU A 193 19.03 0.01 14.13
C GLU A 193 19.70 0.12 12.76
N GLU A 194 21.00 -0.18 12.66
CA GLU A 194 21.73 -0.16 11.37
C GLU A 194 21.34 -1.35 10.49
N VAL A 195 21.17 -2.53 11.12
CA VAL A 195 20.81 -3.76 10.40
C VAL A 195 19.41 -3.64 9.80
N VAL A 196 18.43 -3.16 10.57
CA VAL A 196 17.04 -3.03 10.09
C VAL A 196 16.93 -2.03 8.96
N VAL A 197 17.59 -0.87 9.04
CA VAL A 197 17.58 0.12 7.96
C VAL A 197 18.22 -0.45 6.69
N LYS A 198 19.37 -1.14 6.80
CA LYS A 198 20.00 -1.82 5.66
C LYS A 198 19.09 -2.87 5.01
N GLN A 199 18.34 -3.64 5.81
CA GLN A 199 17.38 -4.61 5.26
C GLN A 199 16.26 -3.91 4.49
N VAL A 200 15.66 -2.86 5.07
CA VAL A 200 14.64 -2.03 4.41
C VAL A 200 15.14 -1.51 3.07
N LEU A 201 16.34 -0.91 3.06
CA LEU A 201 16.94 -0.35 1.85
C LEU A 201 17.25 -1.41 0.80
N ASN A 202 17.73 -2.59 1.22
CA ASN A 202 18.00 -3.70 0.33
C ASN A 202 16.72 -4.29 -0.32
N GLU A 203 15.59 -4.26 0.35
CA GLU A 203 14.31 -4.71 -0.23
C GLU A 203 13.78 -3.74 -1.30
N ILE A 204 14.16 -2.47 -1.22
CA ILE A 204 13.80 -1.41 -2.17
C ILE A 204 14.64 -1.45 -3.47
N LEU A 205 15.53 -2.40 -3.64
CA LEU A 205 16.66 -2.46 -4.59
C LEU A 205 16.42 -2.12 -6.07
N GLU A 206 15.19 -2.08 -6.57
CA GLU A 206 14.95 -1.67 -7.95
C GLU A 206 14.95 -0.13 -8.14
N LYS A 207 14.85 0.63 -7.06
CA LYS A 207 14.91 2.10 -7.09
C LYS A 207 15.54 2.63 -5.80
N SER A 208 16.59 3.39 -5.93
CA SER A 208 17.16 4.15 -4.80
C SER A 208 16.11 5.05 -4.17
N ILE A 209 16.03 5.11 -2.84
CA ILE A 209 15.19 6.11 -2.13
C ILE A 209 15.77 7.53 -2.21
N LYS A 210 16.94 7.70 -2.82
CA LYS A 210 17.74 8.93 -2.81
C LYS A 210 16.98 10.19 -3.23
N ASN A 211 16.03 10.05 -4.15
CA ASN A 211 15.24 11.16 -4.67
C ASN A 211 13.80 11.19 -4.12
N ALA A 212 13.49 10.37 -3.11
CA ALA A 212 12.16 10.40 -2.49
C ALA A 212 11.99 11.66 -1.66
N ARG A 213 10.89 12.38 -1.86
CA ARG A 213 10.56 13.58 -1.08
C ARG A 213 9.63 13.31 0.09
N LYS A 214 8.94 12.17 0.08
CA LYS A 214 8.03 11.78 1.15
C LYS A 214 8.33 10.37 1.61
N ILE A 215 8.56 10.21 2.91
CA ILE A 215 8.83 8.92 3.54
C ILE A 215 7.88 8.75 4.70
N LEU A 216 7.08 7.70 4.61
CA LEU A 216 6.19 7.24 5.67
C LEU A 216 6.79 5.96 6.27
N MET A 217 6.97 5.93 7.58
CA MET A 217 7.62 4.82 8.26
C MET A 217 6.77 4.34 9.44
N ASN A 218 6.62 3.03 9.57
CA ASN A 218 6.05 2.38 10.75
C ASN A 218 7.13 1.60 11.47
N ILE A 219 7.30 1.87 12.76
CA ILE A 219 8.30 1.23 13.62
C ILE A 219 7.56 0.42 14.70
N LEU A 220 7.80 -0.88 14.72
CA LEU A 220 7.35 -1.79 15.76
C LEU A 220 8.58 -2.28 16.54
N ALA A 221 8.58 -2.19 17.86
CA ALA A 221 9.74 -2.62 18.62
C ALA A 221 9.39 -3.04 20.04
N GLY A 222 10.32 -3.77 20.67
CA GLY A 222 10.21 -4.16 22.06
C GLY A 222 10.26 -2.98 23.04
N PRO A 223 9.92 -3.23 24.31
CA PRO A 223 9.81 -2.17 25.34
C PRO A 223 11.12 -1.48 25.69
N GLU A 224 12.26 -2.07 25.33
CA GLU A 224 13.60 -1.51 25.56
C GLU A 224 14.01 -0.46 24.51
N ILE A 225 13.26 -0.31 23.41
CA ILE A 225 13.53 0.68 22.37
C ILE A 225 12.98 2.04 22.79
N GLY A 226 13.88 2.97 23.05
CA GLY A 226 13.55 4.34 23.44
C GLY A 226 13.72 5.36 22.30
N LEU A 227 13.55 6.64 22.66
CA LEU A 227 13.65 7.75 21.69
C LEU A 227 15.05 7.89 21.07
N ASP A 228 16.10 7.45 21.76
CA ASP A 228 17.47 7.52 21.26
C ASP A 228 17.68 6.56 20.10
N GLU A 229 17.17 5.32 20.21
CA GLU A 229 17.22 4.32 19.14
C GLU A 229 16.37 4.75 17.95
N LEU A 230 15.17 5.29 18.19
CA LEU A 230 14.32 5.85 17.13
C LEU A 230 15.01 6.99 16.38
N SER A 231 15.66 7.89 17.13
CA SER A 231 16.44 8.99 16.54
C SER A 231 17.64 8.48 15.73
N LYS A 232 18.28 7.39 16.17
CA LYS A 232 19.37 6.75 15.44
C LYS A 232 18.88 6.16 14.11
N ILE A 233 17.74 5.47 14.11
CA ILE A 233 17.11 4.93 12.88
C ILE A 233 16.85 6.05 11.88
N THR A 234 16.20 7.13 12.30
CA THR A 234 15.87 8.27 11.43
C THR A 234 17.14 8.91 10.84
N ARG A 235 18.19 9.13 11.67
CA ARG A 235 19.46 9.70 11.19
C ARG A 235 20.20 8.80 10.19
N ILE A 236 20.11 7.47 10.36
CA ILE A 236 20.72 6.54 9.38
C ILE A 236 19.98 6.66 8.05
N LEU A 237 18.65 6.70 8.08
CA LEU A 237 17.83 6.84 6.90
C LEU A 237 18.09 8.19 6.18
N GLU A 238 18.15 9.31 6.91
CA GLU A 238 18.45 10.63 6.37
C GLU A 238 19.78 10.69 5.60
N LYS A 239 20.79 9.94 6.04
CA LYS A 239 22.08 9.86 5.33
C LYS A 239 22.01 9.14 3.99
N GLU A 240 21.04 8.27 3.80
CA GLU A 240 20.82 7.54 2.55
C GLU A 240 19.99 8.33 1.54
N LEU A 241 19.34 9.41 1.99
CA LEU A 241 18.66 10.38 1.14
C LEU A 241 19.67 11.38 0.60
N GLU A 242 19.61 11.68 -0.69
CA GLU A 242 20.46 12.70 -1.32
C GLU A 242 19.82 14.10 -1.30
N THR A 243 18.76 14.29 -0.55
CA THR A 243 18.03 15.56 -0.47
C THR A 243 17.70 15.91 0.98
N ASP A 244 17.91 17.18 1.34
CA ASP A 244 17.50 17.76 2.61
C ASP A 244 16.02 18.16 2.60
N GLU A 245 15.32 18.02 1.48
CA GLU A 245 13.92 18.41 1.31
C GLU A 245 12.93 17.26 1.62
N ALA A 246 13.42 16.06 1.95
CA ALA A 246 12.55 14.94 2.24
C ALA A 246 11.76 15.15 3.55
N SER A 247 10.45 14.95 3.47
CA SER A 247 9.59 14.87 4.66
C SER A 247 9.55 13.42 5.15
N ILE A 248 9.99 13.20 6.38
CA ILE A 248 9.94 11.88 7.04
C ILE A 248 8.90 11.94 8.15
N VAL A 249 7.87 11.12 8.05
CA VAL A 249 6.82 10.97 9.06
C VAL A 249 6.81 9.51 9.53
N TRP A 250 6.69 9.28 10.82
CA TRP A 250 6.74 7.94 11.36
C TRP A 250 5.76 7.69 12.51
N ALA A 251 5.21 6.48 12.54
CA ALA A 251 4.48 5.91 13.66
C ALA A 251 5.39 4.98 14.47
N TYR A 252 5.11 4.85 15.76
CA TYR A 252 5.81 3.93 16.64
C TYR A 252 4.87 3.21 17.58
N ALA A 253 4.88 1.89 17.53
CA ALA A 253 4.16 1.04 18.46
C ALA A 253 5.11 0.10 19.22
N MET A 254 4.95 0.08 20.54
CA MET A 254 5.64 -0.85 21.42
C MET A 254 4.91 -2.19 21.42
N LYS A 255 5.65 -3.28 21.19
CA LYS A 255 5.16 -4.65 21.20
C LYS A 255 5.88 -5.46 22.27
N PRO A 256 5.20 -5.89 23.33
CA PRO A 256 5.84 -6.65 24.41
C PRO A 256 6.47 -7.97 23.96
N ASP A 257 5.94 -8.59 22.91
CA ASP A 257 6.42 -9.84 22.32
C ASP A 257 7.62 -9.66 21.37
N MET A 258 8.05 -8.41 21.14
CA MET A 258 9.21 -8.08 20.30
C MET A 258 10.47 -7.70 21.12
N GLU A 259 10.62 -8.20 22.35
CA GLU A 259 11.78 -7.91 23.17
C GLU A 259 13.10 -8.14 22.40
N GLY A 260 14.02 -7.17 22.44
CA GLY A 260 15.28 -7.19 21.70
C GLY A 260 15.17 -6.94 20.19
N THR A 261 13.96 -6.78 19.66
CA THR A 261 13.69 -6.73 18.22
C THR A 261 13.12 -5.39 17.81
N VAL A 262 13.52 -4.91 16.62
CA VAL A 262 12.89 -3.79 15.91
C VAL A 262 12.49 -4.21 14.51
N SER A 263 11.30 -3.79 14.08
CA SER A 263 10.78 -3.99 12.75
C SER A 263 10.40 -2.64 12.15
N ILE A 264 10.78 -2.41 10.91
CA ILE A 264 10.48 -1.18 10.18
C ILE A 264 9.81 -1.54 8.87
N THR A 265 8.72 -0.84 8.60
CA THR A 265 8.15 -0.74 7.26
C THR A 265 8.29 0.69 6.77
N LEU A 266 8.73 0.85 5.54
CA LEU A 266 8.96 2.14 4.92
C LEU A 266 8.25 2.23 3.58
N ILE A 267 7.57 3.35 3.35
CA ILE A 267 6.97 3.71 2.07
C ILE A 267 7.64 5.00 1.62
N ALA A 268 8.31 4.96 0.47
CA ALA A 268 8.91 6.15 -0.13
C ALA A 268 8.14 6.53 -1.40
N THR A 269 7.80 7.80 -1.55
CA THR A 269 6.99 8.34 -2.65
C THR A 269 7.54 9.67 -3.15
N ASP A 270 6.90 10.24 -4.17
CA ASP A 270 7.22 11.56 -4.72
C ASP A 270 8.68 11.65 -5.18
N PHE A 271 9.03 10.77 -6.11
CA PHE A 271 10.34 10.77 -6.74
C PHE A 271 10.38 11.82 -7.84
N SER A 272 11.17 12.87 -7.66
CA SER A 272 11.39 13.94 -8.63
C SER A 272 12.50 13.64 -9.61
#